data_94a2a3aef377db256561b9941da05ae2
#
_entry.id   94a2a3aef377db256561b9941da05ae2
#
_cell.length_a   1.000
_cell.length_b   1.000
_cell.length_c   1.000
_cell.angle_alpha   90.00
_cell.angle_beta   90.00
_cell.angle_gamma   90.00
#
_symmetry.space_group_name_H-M   'P 1'
#
loop_
_entity.id
_entity.type
_entity.pdbx_description
1 polymer ?
#
loop_
_entity_poly.entity_id
_entity_poly.type
_entity_poly.pdbx_seq_one_letter_code
_entity_poly.pdbx_strand_id
1 'polypeptide(L)'
;MWWRERASLVVLLLLLHKVHGGCPPSSCGKITNIRYPFQLKGDPKKCGDERYELGCENNVTVLYLYSAQYHVEAINYNNYTVRVVDPSLQPHNCSSLPLRSLSRSNFSDTYTYSYADPYQAGLDAFENRNSLTFEHIVFMNCKHSVRENRKYVESGECVKWDSKGYAYAIGGELKAEDFEVGCEVKLVAPTSLRPLDNHSYTAMHSALAYGFEISWINLACLNIAMVVSAISTLLTRSFVA
;
A
#
# COMPACT_ATOMS: atom_id res chain seq x y z
N MET A 1 -33.67 1.30 37.44
CA MET A 1 -33.10 1.94 36.25
C MET A 1 -31.61 1.58 36.02
N TRP A 2 -30.77 1.63 37.01
CA TRP A 2 -29.31 1.34 36.93
C TRP A 2 -28.91 -0.09 36.48
N TRP A 3 -29.69 -1.09 36.75
CA TRP A 3 -29.42 -2.48 36.39
C TRP A 3 -29.66 -2.79 34.89
N ARG A 4 -30.57 -2.08 34.25
CA ARG A 4 -30.86 -2.28 32.80
C ARG A 4 -29.76 -1.71 31.92
N GLU A 5 -29.16 -0.58 32.32
CA GLU A 5 -28.04 0.04 31.55
C GLU A 5 -26.77 -0.81 31.63
N ARG A 6 -26.45 -1.38 32.81
CA ARG A 6 -25.32 -2.29 32.96
C ARG A 6 -25.51 -3.59 32.16
N ALA A 7 -26.70 -4.14 32.13
CA ALA A 7 -27.02 -5.32 31.33
C ALA A 7 -26.86 -5.05 29.82
N SER A 8 -27.30 -3.86 29.35
CA SER A 8 -27.13 -3.47 27.94
C SER A 8 -25.66 -3.30 27.55
N LEU A 9 -24.83 -2.71 28.42
CA LEU A 9 -23.39 -2.58 28.20
C LEU A 9 -22.68 -3.95 28.17
N VAL A 10 -23.03 -4.86 29.07
CA VAL A 10 -22.47 -6.21 29.11
C VAL A 10 -22.88 -7.01 27.88
N VAL A 11 -24.13 -6.91 27.45
CA VAL A 11 -24.62 -7.56 26.22
C VAL A 11 -23.91 -6.98 25.00
N LEU A 12 -23.71 -5.66 24.94
CA LEU A 12 -22.98 -5.01 23.84
C LEU A 12 -21.50 -5.46 23.81
N LEU A 13 -20.84 -5.54 24.98
CA LEU A 13 -19.48 -6.06 25.10
C LEU A 13 -19.40 -7.54 24.69
N LEU A 14 -20.38 -8.36 25.08
CA LEU A 14 -20.44 -9.77 24.69
C LEU A 14 -20.75 -9.95 23.19
N LEU A 15 -21.55 -9.06 22.59
CA LEU A 15 -21.79 -9.04 21.14
C LEU A 15 -20.53 -8.61 20.38
N LEU A 16 -19.79 -7.62 20.87
CA LEU A 16 -18.50 -7.22 20.30
C LEU A 16 -17.45 -8.33 20.41
N HIS A 17 -17.42 -9.09 21.51
CA HIS A 17 -16.57 -10.26 21.65
C HIS A 17 -16.95 -11.41 20.72
N LYS A 18 -18.24 -11.63 20.48
CA LYS A 18 -18.70 -12.68 19.54
C LYS A 18 -18.42 -12.35 18.07
N VAL A 19 -18.33 -11.08 17.70
CA VAL A 19 -18.02 -10.69 16.31
C VAL A 19 -16.55 -10.94 15.95
N HIS A 20 -15.63 -10.97 16.94
CA HIS A 20 -14.20 -11.20 16.71
C HIS A 20 -13.66 -12.48 17.36
N GLY A 21 -14.48 -13.24 18.06
CA GLY A 21 -14.06 -14.35 18.90
C GLY A 21 -14.14 -15.73 18.24
N GLY A 22 -13.35 -16.00 17.20
CA GLY A 22 -13.38 -17.35 16.59
C GLY A 22 -12.33 -17.63 15.54
N CYS A 23 -11.58 -16.63 15.07
CA CYS A 23 -10.59 -16.80 14.03
C CYS A 23 -9.17 -16.73 14.61
N PRO A 24 -8.45 -17.86 14.70
CA PRO A 24 -7.04 -17.82 15.04
C PRO A 24 -6.27 -17.08 13.91
N PRO A 25 -5.19 -16.38 14.24
CA PRO A 25 -4.32 -15.78 13.23
C PRO A 25 -3.77 -16.85 12.29
N SER A 26 -3.78 -16.56 10.99
CA SER A 26 -3.15 -17.40 9.97
C SER A 26 -1.69 -17.01 9.78
N SER A 27 -0.93 -17.87 9.11
CA SER A 27 0.48 -17.62 8.80
C SER A 27 0.86 -18.19 7.43
N CYS A 28 1.76 -17.48 6.74
CA CYS A 28 2.37 -17.94 5.51
C CYS A 28 3.81 -17.40 5.41
N GLY A 29 4.78 -18.29 5.33
CA GLY A 29 6.19 -17.93 5.30
C GLY A 29 6.60 -17.06 6.49
N LYS A 30 7.14 -15.90 6.21
CA LYS A 30 7.60 -14.95 7.24
C LYS A 30 6.47 -14.13 7.91
N ILE A 31 5.27 -14.14 7.35
CA ILE A 31 4.13 -13.42 7.91
C ILE A 31 3.36 -14.38 8.84
N THR A 32 3.52 -14.21 10.15
CA THR A 32 3.04 -15.16 11.16
C THR A 32 1.79 -14.74 11.92
N ASN A 33 1.24 -13.56 11.64
CA ASN A 33 0.09 -13.03 12.37
C ASN A 33 -0.88 -12.34 11.40
N ILE A 34 -1.40 -13.13 10.46
CA ILE A 34 -2.41 -12.67 9.51
C ILE A 34 -3.77 -12.76 10.21
N ARG A 35 -4.40 -11.60 10.42
CA ARG A 35 -5.69 -11.46 11.09
C ARG A 35 -6.50 -10.36 10.43
N TYR A 36 -7.76 -10.24 10.80
CA TYR A 36 -8.65 -9.21 10.27
C TYR A 36 -7.96 -7.82 10.14
N PRO A 37 -8.11 -7.13 8.99
CA PRO A 37 -9.00 -7.44 7.86
C PRO A 37 -8.44 -8.49 6.91
N PHE A 38 -7.19 -8.86 7.01
CA PHE A 38 -6.56 -9.84 6.14
C PHE A 38 -7.01 -11.26 6.45
N GLN A 39 -7.09 -12.07 5.41
CA GLN A 39 -7.27 -13.52 5.48
C GLN A 39 -6.46 -14.19 4.39
N LEU A 40 -6.03 -15.43 4.60
CA LEU A 40 -5.45 -16.25 3.53
C LEU A 40 -6.57 -16.87 2.68
N LYS A 41 -6.28 -17.04 1.41
CA LYS A 41 -7.15 -17.83 0.53
C LYS A 41 -7.27 -19.25 1.09
N GLY A 42 -8.48 -19.62 1.46
CA GLY A 42 -8.76 -20.90 2.13
C GLY A 42 -9.05 -20.78 3.62
N ASP A 43 -8.83 -19.64 4.25
CA ASP A 43 -9.34 -19.35 5.58
C ASP A 43 -10.88 -19.31 5.57
N PRO A 44 -11.54 -19.55 6.74
CA PRO A 44 -12.98 -19.38 6.83
C PRO A 44 -13.41 -17.97 6.46
N LYS A 45 -14.37 -17.83 5.54
CA LYS A 45 -14.83 -16.54 4.97
C LYS A 45 -15.20 -15.44 5.97
N LYS A 46 -15.41 -15.79 7.25
CA LYS A 46 -15.74 -14.84 8.32
C LYS A 46 -14.51 -14.29 9.04
N CYS A 47 -13.33 -14.75 8.70
CA CYS A 47 -12.10 -14.41 9.42
C CYS A 47 -11.41 -13.15 8.91
N GLY A 48 -11.76 -12.68 7.71
CA GLY A 48 -11.27 -11.47 7.10
C GLY A 48 -12.34 -10.82 6.22
N ASP A 49 -11.90 -9.87 5.42
CA ASP A 49 -12.69 -9.22 4.39
C ASP A 49 -12.13 -9.67 3.03
N GLU A 50 -12.99 -10.14 2.13
CA GLU A 50 -12.60 -10.69 0.83
C GLU A 50 -11.75 -9.72 -0.02
N ARG A 51 -11.88 -8.42 0.21
CA ARG A 51 -11.07 -7.38 -0.46
C ARG A 51 -9.62 -7.37 -0.01
N TYR A 52 -9.30 -7.99 1.14
CA TYR A 52 -7.99 -8.08 1.76
C TYR A 52 -7.46 -9.51 1.78
N GLU A 53 -7.96 -10.33 0.84
CA GLU A 53 -7.49 -11.71 0.71
C GLU A 53 -6.05 -11.76 0.23
N LEU A 54 -5.24 -12.58 0.90
CA LEU A 54 -3.84 -12.84 0.58
C LEU A 54 -3.68 -14.28 0.07
N GLY A 55 -2.79 -14.46 -0.90
CA GLY A 55 -2.34 -15.79 -1.30
C GLY A 55 -1.22 -16.31 -0.42
N CYS A 56 -1.07 -17.64 -0.38
CA CYS A 56 0.12 -18.28 0.16
C CYS A 56 0.69 -19.20 -0.92
N GLU A 57 1.77 -18.75 -1.57
CA GLU A 57 2.36 -19.45 -2.72
C GLU A 57 3.81 -19.80 -2.43
N ASN A 58 4.13 -21.10 -2.48
CA ASN A 58 5.48 -21.58 -2.17
C ASN A 58 6.03 -21.03 -0.84
N ASN A 59 5.18 -20.95 0.18
CA ASN A 59 5.52 -20.39 1.49
C ASN A 59 5.87 -18.89 1.47
N VAL A 60 5.35 -18.14 0.48
CA VAL A 60 5.44 -16.68 0.38
C VAL A 60 4.04 -16.09 0.44
N THR A 61 3.84 -15.11 1.30
CA THR A 61 2.57 -14.36 1.35
C THR A 61 2.49 -13.39 0.18
N VAL A 62 1.41 -13.45 -0.58
CA VAL A 62 1.22 -12.71 -1.82
C VAL A 62 -0.01 -11.83 -1.76
N LEU A 63 0.13 -10.60 -2.23
CA LEU A 63 -0.96 -9.66 -2.47
C LEU A 63 -1.14 -9.45 -3.97
N TYR A 64 -2.38 -9.54 -4.45
CA TYR A 64 -2.73 -9.22 -5.83
C TYR A 64 -3.29 -7.81 -5.93
N LEU A 65 -2.62 -6.95 -6.70
CA LEU A 65 -3.03 -5.56 -6.97
C LEU A 65 -3.05 -5.31 -8.48
N TYR A 66 -4.18 -4.83 -9.01
CA TYR A 66 -4.30 -4.39 -10.43
C TYR A 66 -3.74 -5.41 -11.44
N SER A 67 -4.03 -6.70 -11.24
CA SER A 67 -3.53 -7.81 -12.05
C SER A 67 -2.01 -8.03 -11.97
N ALA A 68 -1.34 -7.49 -10.97
CA ALA A 68 0.05 -7.79 -10.61
C ALA A 68 0.12 -8.51 -9.26
N GLN A 69 1.17 -9.28 -9.09
CA GLN A 69 1.48 -10.02 -7.88
C GLN A 69 2.60 -9.31 -7.13
N TYR A 70 2.44 -9.16 -5.81
CA TYR A 70 3.44 -8.57 -4.91
C TYR A 70 3.70 -9.49 -3.74
N HIS A 71 4.96 -9.62 -3.31
CA HIS A 71 5.31 -10.33 -2.10
C HIS A 71 5.03 -9.43 -0.88
N VAL A 72 4.32 -9.95 0.11
CA VAL A 72 4.07 -9.23 1.37
C VAL A 72 5.30 -9.34 2.26
N GLU A 73 5.85 -8.17 2.60
CA GLU A 73 7.04 -8.06 3.44
C GLU A 73 6.71 -7.85 4.92
N ALA A 74 5.65 -7.10 5.20
CA ALA A 74 5.16 -6.84 6.54
C ALA A 74 3.70 -6.39 6.53
N ILE A 75 2.95 -6.71 7.59
CA ILE A 75 1.63 -6.15 7.88
C ILE A 75 1.74 -5.39 9.20
N ASN A 76 1.48 -4.09 9.18
CA ASN A 76 1.52 -3.24 10.35
C ASN A 76 0.10 -2.87 10.78
N TYR A 77 -0.41 -3.54 11.78
CA TYR A 77 -1.75 -3.31 12.31
C TYR A 77 -1.87 -2.02 13.13
N ASN A 78 -0.75 -1.46 13.61
CA ASN A 78 -0.77 -0.22 14.38
C ASN A 78 -0.86 1.02 13.47
N ASN A 79 -0.21 0.95 12.31
CA ASN A 79 -0.17 2.05 11.32
C ASN A 79 -1.15 1.82 10.18
N TYR A 80 -1.90 0.70 10.19
CA TYR A 80 -2.83 0.34 9.11
C TYR A 80 -2.16 0.28 7.75
N THR A 81 -0.92 -0.25 7.67
CA THR A 81 -0.17 -0.39 6.42
C THR A 81 0.21 -1.85 6.14
N VAL A 82 0.37 -2.16 4.87
CA VAL A 82 1.02 -3.38 4.39
C VAL A 82 2.17 -3.00 3.46
N ARG A 83 3.36 -3.55 3.73
CA ARG A 83 4.53 -3.35 2.87
C ARG A 83 4.67 -4.52 1.91
N VAL A 84 4.81 -4.17 0.64
CA VAL A 84 4.91 -5.13 -0.45
C VAL A 84 6.09 -4.81 -1.37
N VAL A 85 6.58 -5.84 -2.07
CA VAL A 85 7.66 -5.71 -3.05
C VAL A 85 7.30 -6.44 -4.35
N ASP A 86 7.69 -5.88 -5.47
CA ASP A 86 7.56 -6.55 -6.77
C ASP A 86 8.53 -7.76 -6.82
N PRO A 87 8.04 -8.98 -7.10
CA PRO A 87 8.87 -10.20 -7.08
C PRO A 87 9.98 -10.22 -8.12
N SER A 88 9.92 -9.37 -9.14
CA SER A 88 10.97 -9.25 -10.15
C SER A 88 12.23 -8.53 -9.67
N LEU A 89 12.09 -7.73 -8.58
CA LEU A 89 13.20 -6.98 -8.02
C LEU A 89 14.17 -7.88 -7.24
N GLN A 90 15.43 -7.82 -7.60
CA GLN A 90 16.50 -8.57 -6.97
C GLN A 90 17.51 -7.60 -6.33
N PRO A 91 17.66 -7.57 -5.00
CA PRO A 91 18.47 -6.56 -4.29
C PRO A 91 19.91 -6.39 -4.78
N HIS A 92 20.49 -7.47 -5.33
CA HIS A 92 21.89 -7.48 -5.80
C HIS A 92 22.03 -7.41 -7.32
N ASN A 93 20.93 -7.22 -8.04
CA ASN A 93 20.92 -7.11 -9.49
C ASN A 93 20.31 -5.79 -9.92
N CYS A 94 21.13 -4.79 -10.13
CA CYS A 94 20.69 -3.44 -10.49
C CYS A 94 19.95 -3.35 -11.83
N SER A 95 20.00 -4.41 -12.64
CA SER A 95 19.22 -4.49 -13.90
C SER A 95 17.80 -5.02 -13.68
N SER A 96 17.49 -5.54 -12.50
CA SER A 96 16.14 -5.97 -12.19
C SER A 96 15.21 -4.77 -12.03
N LEU A 97 14.05 -4.83 -12.66
CA LEU A 97 13.04 -3.76 -12.64
C LEU A 97 11.67 -4.32 -12.31
N PRO A 98 10.77 -3.50 -11.76
CA PRO A 98 9.37 -3.88 -11.61
C PRO A 98 8.75 -4.27 -12.94
N LEU A 99 7.89 -5.29 -12.93
CA LEU A 99 7.24 -5.80 -14.13
C LEU A 99 6.23 -4.82 -14.70
N ARG A 100 5.64 -3.94 -13.86
CA ARG A 100 4.57 -3.03 -14.27
C ARG A 100 4.73 -1.67 -13.60
N SER A 101 4.29 -0.64 -14.31
CA SER A 101 4.14 0.68 -13.70
C SER A 101 3.03 0.65 -12.66
N LEU A 102 3.32 1.24 -11.52
CA LEU A 102 2.36 1.50 -10.45
C LEU A 102 2.63 2.89 -9.88
N SER A 103 1.58 3.69 -9.80
CA SER A 103 1.66 5.07 -9.31
C SER A 103 0.52 5.37 -8.34
N ARG A 104 0.54 6.53 -7.69
CA ARG A 104 -0.54 6.99 -6.82
C ARG A 104 -1.89 7.06 -7.51
N SER A 105 -1.92 7.37 -8.81
CA SER A 105 -3.16 7.43 -9.57
C SER A 105 -3.87 6.09 -9.74
N ASN A 106 -3.19 4.98 -9.42
CA ASN A 106 -3.81 3.66 -9.39
C ASN A 106 -4.65 3.45 -8.11
N PHE A 107 -4.42 4.25 -7.07
CA PHE A 107 -5.16 4.17 -5.81
C PHE A 107 -6.22 5.27 -5.80
N SER A 108 -7.43 4.97 -5.33
CA SER A 108 -8.50 5.96 -5.24
C SER A 108 -8.06 7.15 -4.41
N ASP A 109 -8.30 8.36 -4.92
CA ASP A 109 -8.25 9.55 -4.10
C ASP A 109 -9.35 9.47 -3.04
N THR A 110 -9.00 9.90 -1.84
CA THR A 110 -9.83 9.90 -0.63
C THR A 110 -11.19 10.60 -0.76
N TYR A 111 -11.41 11.39 -1.82
CA TYR A 111 -12.66 12.09 -2.07
C TYR A 111 -13.77 11.24 -2.69
N THR A 112 -13.44 10.19 -3.36
CA THR A 112 -14.41 9.20 -3.79
C THR A 112 -14.35 8.04 -2.82
N TYR A 113 -15.29 7.95 -1.90
CA TYR A 113 -15.57 6.75 -1.10
C TYR A 113 -15.91 5.59 -2.04
N SER A 114 -14.97 5.19 -2.85
CA SER A 114 -15.11 4.01 -3.67
C SER A 114 -14.81 2.82 -2.76
N TYR A 115 -15.85 2.10 -2.39
CA TYR A 115 -15.73 0.79 -1.76
C TYR A 115 -14.95 -0.22 -2.64
N ALA A 116 -14.54 0.18 -3.84
CA ALA A 116 -13.87 -0.66 -4.81
C ALA A 116 -12.38 -0.85 -4.52
N ASP A 117 -11.69 0.19 -3.97
CA ASP A 117 -10.25 0.10 -3.70
C ASP A 117 -9.98 -0.06 -2.21
N PRO A 118 -9.53 -1.26 -1.80
CA PRO A 118 -9.26 -1.54 -0.39
C PRO A 118 -8.02 -0.80 0.14
N TYR A 119 -7.12 -0.37 -0.75
CA TYR A 119 -5.84 0.23 -0.40
C TYR A 119 -5.69 1.67 -0.88
N GLN A 120 -4.91 2.46 -0.16
CA GLN A 120 -4.62 3.87 -0.42
C GLN A 120 -3.13 4.17 -0.37
N ALA A 121 -2.74 5.25 -1.05
CA ALA A 121 -1.38 5.76 -1.07
C ALA A 121 -1.05 6.67 0.14
N GLY A 122 -1.94 6.86 1.09
CA GLY A 122 -1.77 7.75 2.25
C GLY A 122 -2.41 7.22 3.51
N LEU A 123 -2.02 7.82 4.64
CA LEU A 123 -2.55 7.50 5.98
C LEU A 123 -3.66 8.47 6.41
N ASP A 124 -3.94 9.51 5.62
CA ASP A 124 -4.87 10.57 5.97
C ASP A 124 -5.96 10.69 4.91
N ALA A 125 -7.20 10.80 5.40
CA ALA A 125 -8.37 11.07 4.56
C ALA A 125 -8.40 12.53 4.01
N PHE A 126 -7.53 13.43 4.50
CA PHE A 126 -7.54 14.87 4.22
C PHE A 126 -6.20 15.34 3.64
N GLU A 127 -5.88 14.94 2.42
CA GLU A 127 -4.81 15.52 1.54
C GLU A 127 -3.55 16.13 2.19
N ASN A 128 -3.10 15.63 3.32
CA ASN A 128 -1.80 16.06 3.82
C ASN A 128 -0.71 15.28 3.06
N ARG A 129 0.03 15.95 2.15
CA ARG A 129 1.12 15.33 1.39
C ARG A 129 2.18 14.66 2.28
N ASN A 130 2.26 15.07 3.55
CA ASN A 130 3.17 14.47 4.53
C ASN A 130 2.71 13.09 5.03
N SER A 131 1.48 12.67 4.71
CA SER A 131 0.92 11.37 5.11
C SER A 131 1.05 10.28 4.04
N LEU A 132 1.68 10.57 2.90
CA LEU A 132 1.90 9.59 1.84
C LEU A 132 2.79 8.45 2.32
N THR A 133 2.37 7.22 2.01
CA THR A 133 3.07 6.01 2.42
C THR A 133 4.23 5.66 1.50
N PHE A 134 4.25 6.21 0.28
CA PHE A 134 5.31 5.96 -0.70
C PHE A 134 5.55 7.17 -1.62
N GLU A 135 6.74 7.19 -2.20
CA GLU A 135 7.19 8.07 -3.29
C GLU A 135 7.33 7.26 -4.58
N HIS A 136 7.71 7.95 -5.67
CA HIS A 136 7.95 7.30 -6.95
C HIS A 136 9.41 7.36 -7.36
N ILE A 137 9.84 6.34 -8.09
CA ILE A 137 11.01 6.38 -8.96
C ILE A 137 10.49 6.24 -10.39
N VAL A 138 10.80 7.26 -11.21
CA VAL A 138 10.38 7.33 -12.61
C VAL A 138 11.58 7.00 -13.48
N PHE A 139 11.44 6.00 -14.32
CA PHE A 139 12.47 5.62 -15.28
C PHE A 139 12.20 6.28 -16.61
N MET A 140 13.24 6.90 -17.15
CA MET A 140 13.21 7.64 -18.40
C MET A 140 14.15 7.02 -19.42
N ASN A 141 13.74 7.09 -20.69
CA ASN A 141 14.63 6.85 -21.84
C ASN A 141 14.74 8.13 -22.65
N CYS A 142 15.97 8.62 -22.86
CA CYS A 142 16.24 9.87 -23.55
C CYS A 142 17.02 9.62 -24.83
N LYS A 143 16.68 10.34 -25.91
CA LYS A 143 17.40 10.28 -27.19
C LYS A 143 18.80 10.93 -27.11
N HIS A 144 18.96 11.87 -26.19
CA HIS A 144 20.21 12.62 -25.96
C HIS A 144 20.58 12.55 -24.49
N SER A 145 21.87 12.73 -24.19
CA SER A 145 22.34 12.78 -22.80
C SER A 145 21.82 14.05 -22.10
N VAL A 146 21.30 13.87 -20.89
CA VAL A 146 20.85 14.98 -20.01
C VAL A 146 22.02 15.38 -19.12
N ARG A 147 22.48 16.64 -19.21
CA ARG A 147 23.70 17.09 -18.49
C ARG A 147 23.42 18.10 -17.40
N GLU A 148 22.39 18.93 -17.56
CA GLU A 148 22.16 20.08 -16.68
C GLU A 148 21.06 19.85 -15.63
N ASN A 149 20.26 18.79 -15.79
CA ASN A 149 19.18 18.46 -14.88
C ASN A 149 19.63 17.42 -13.84
N ARG A 150 19.92 17.86 -12.64
CA ARG A 150 20.42 17.01 -11.53
C ARG A 150 19.42 15.98 -11.04
N LYS A 151 18.13 16.08 -11.41
CA LYS A 151 17.13 15.06 -11.07
C LYS A 151 17.32 13.77 -11.84
N TYR A 152 17.94 13.86 -13.03
CA TYR A 152 18.21 12.70 -13.90
C TYR A 152 19.44 11.95 -13.42
N VAL A 153 19.24 10.86 -12.70
CA VAL A 153 20.29 9.96 -12.26
C VAL A 153 20.54 8.90 -13.31
N GLU A 154 21.70 8.89 -13.91
CA GLU A 154 22.06 7.91 -14.94
C GLU A 154 22.08 6.50 -14.36
N SER A 155 21.40 5.55 -15.02
CA SER A 155 21.37 4.15 -14.60
C SER A 155 22.62 3.35 -14.99
N GLY A 156 23.50 3.95 -15.80
CA GLY A 156 24.74 3.34 -16.28
C GLY A 156 24.49 2.05 -17.06
N GLU A 157 25.24 1.00 -16.73
CA GLU A 157 25.08 -0.31 -17.36
C GLU A 157 23.90 -1.13 -16.84
N CYS A 158 23.21 -0.65 -15.79
CA CYS A 158 22.15 -1.40 -15.15
C CYS A 158 20.89 -1.49 -15.99
N VAL A 159 20.48 -0.38 -16.61
CA VAL A 159 19.22 -0.30 -17.39
C VAL A 159 19.53 0.19 -18.80
N LYS A 160 19.08 -0.57 -19.80
CA LYS A 160 19.16 -0.20 -21.21
C LYS A 160 17.82 -0.51 -21.87
N TRP A 161 17.08 0.53 -22.27
CA TRP A 161 15.83 0.36 -23.02
C TRP A 161 16.08 0.15 -24.50
N ASP A 162 17.07 0.89 -25.02
CA ASP A 162 17.48 0.87 -26.42
C ASP A 162 19.01 0.87 -26.53
N SER A 163 19.54 0.35 -27.63
CA SER A 163 21.00 0.34 -27.89
C SER A 163 21.60 1.73 -28.07
N LYS A 164 20.78 2.76 -28.33
CA LYS A 164 21.22 4.14 -28.62
C LYS A 164 20.66 5.16 -27.62
N GLY A 165 19.82 4.75 -26.67
CA GLY A 165 19.20 5.63 -25.70
C GLY A 165 20.03 5.79 -24.42
N TYR A 166 19.69 6.83 -23.67
CA TYR A 166 20.25 7.11 -22.34
C TYR A 166 19.16 6.84 -21.31
N ALA A 167 19.44 5.93 -20.38
CA ALA A 167 18.48 5.55 -19.34
C ALA A 167 18.77 6.29 -18.04
N TYR A 168 17.72 6.89 -17.47
CA TYR A 168 17.78 7.65 -16.23
C TYR A 168 16.69 7.19 -15.26
N ALA A 169 16.95 7.40 -13.97
CA ALA A 169 15.95 7.31 -12.92
C ALA A 169 15.79 8.66 -12.21
N ILE A 170 14.56 9.03 -11.87
CA ILE A 170 14.21 10.25 -11.16
C ILE A 170 13.45 9.86 -9.92
N GLY A 171 13.94 10.25 -8.73
CA GLY A 171 13.27 10.01 -7.46
C GLY A 171 12.34 11.15 -7.07
N GLY A 172 11.20 10.80 -6.45
CA GLY A 172 10.23 11.75 -5.94
C GLY A 172 9.21 12.25 -6.97
N GLU A 173 8.64 13.42 -6.73
CA GLU A 173 7.61 14.01 -7.58
C GLU A 173 8.22 14.57 -8.87
N LEU A 174 7.72 14.09 -10.01
CA LEU A 174 8.08 14.60 -11.32
C LEU A 174 7.04 15.63 -11.76
N LYS A 175 7.49 16.85 -12.06
CA LYS A 175 6.67 17.95 -12.58
C LYS A 175 6.86 18.10 -14.08
N ALA A 176 5.92 18.77 -14.75
CA ALA A 176 6.00 19.03 -16.19
C ALA A 176 7.29 19.77 -16.59
N GLU A 177 7.79 20.67 -15.74
CA GLU A 177 9.03 21.42 -15.92
C GLU A 177 10.31 20.58 -15.82
N ASP A 178 10.19 19.38 -15.24
CA ASP A 178 11.31 18.45 -15.09
C ASP A 178 11.56 17.60 -16.36
N PHE A 179 10.63 17.63 -17.31
CA PHE A 179 10.74 16.83 -18.53
C PHE A 179 11.73 17.45 -19.52
N GLU A 180 12.75 16.67 -19.85
CA GLU A 180 13.71 17.03 -20.90
C GLU A 180 13.23 16.63 -22.29
N VAL A 181 13.52 17.47 -23.27
CA VAL A 181 13.12 17.25 -24.67
C VAL A 181 13.76 15.95 -25.20
N GLY A 182 12.95 15.11 -25.77
CA GLY A 182 13.40 13.81 -26.30
C GLY A 182 13.50 12.70 -25.27
N CYS A 183 13.02 12.92 -24.04
CA CYS A 183 12.87 11.89 -23.02
C CYS A 183 11.43 11.38 -22.97
N GLU A 184 11.27 10.10 -22.68
CA GLU A 184 9.98 9.43 -22.47
C GLU A 184 9.98 8.61 -21.18
N VAL A 185 8.85 8.55 -20.50
CA VAL A 185 8.67 7.70 -19.33
C VAL A 185 8.54 6.23 -19.78
N LYS A 186 9.36 5.36 -19.23
CA LYS A 186 9.30 3.91 -19.48
C LYS A 186 8.60 3.15 -18.36
N LEU A 187 8.84 3.55 -17.10
CA LEU A 187 8.32 2.86 -15.94
C LEU A 187 8.15 3.84 -14.78
N VAL A 188 7.11 3.67 -13.99
CA VAL A 188 6.91 4.36 -12.71
C VAL A 188 6.80 3.30 -11.63
N ALA A 189 7.61 3.40 -10.58
CA ALA A 189 7.66 2.42 -9.52
C ALA A 189 7.59 3.08 -8.14
N PRO A 190 6.76 2.56 -7.22
CA PRO A 190 6.65 3.09 -5.87
C PRO A 190 7.77 2.57 -4.96
N THR A 191 8.17 3.38 -3.97
CA THR A 191 9.03 2.99 -2.86
C THR A 191 8.70 3.78 -1.61
N SER A 192 8.79 3.13 -0.43
CA SER A 192 8.60 3.81 0.86
C SER A 192 9.92 4.14 1.56
N LEU A 193 11.04 3.72 1.01
CA LEU A 193 12.34 4.07 1.57
C LEU A 193 12.74 5.49 1.15
N ARG A 194 12.94 6.37 2.14
CA ARG A 194 13.37 7.77 1.99
C ARG A 194 14.69 8.00 2.73
N PRO A 195 15.47 9.01 2.36
CA PRO A 195 15.29 9.98 1.27
C PRO A 195 15.68 9.41 -0.10
N LEU A 196 15.05 9.91 -1.16
CA LEU A 196 15.41 9.61 -2.55
C LEU A 196 16.43 10.61 -3.12
N ASP A 197 16.95 11.50 -2.29
CA ASP A 197 17.90 12.58 -2.65
C ASP A 197 19.31 12.04 -2.97
N ASN A 198 19.56 10.78 -2.74
CA ASN A 198 20.81 10.15 -3.14
C ASN A 198 20.87 10.06 -4.66
N HIS A 199 21.71 10.92 -5.27
CA HIS A 199 22.00 10.96 -6.70
C HIS A 199 22.73 9.69 -7.20
N SER A 200 22.29 8.52 -6.73
CA SER A 200 22.87 7.22 -7.06
C SER A 200 21.75 6.26 -7.49
N TYR A 201 21.91 5.72 -8.68
CA TYR A 201 20.99 4.71 -9.19
C TYR A 201 20.93 3.47 -8.27
N THR A 202 22.06 3.05 -7.73
CA THR A 202 22.12 1.90 -6.80
C THR A 202 21.29 2.13 -5.54
N ALA A 203 21.30 3.36 -5.00
CA ALA A 203 20.47 3.71 -3.85
C ALA A 203 18.98 3.68 -4.22
N MET A 204 18.60 4.21 -5.38
CA MET A 204 17.21 4.15 -5.88
C MET A 204 16.76 2.70 -6.11
N HIS A 205 17.60 1.86 -6.69
CA HIS A 205 17.32 0.44 -6.89
C HIS A 205 17.15 -0.29 -5.55
N SER A 206 18.00 0.01 -4.56
CA SER A 206 17.85 -0.54 -3.20
C SER A 206 16.54 -0.09 -2.54
N ALA A 207 16.13 1.14 -2.80
CA ALA A 207 14.85 1.65 -2.31
C ALA A 207 13.65 0.92 -2.96
N LEU A 208 13.71 0.59 -4.25
CA LEU A 208 12.71 -0.26 -4.91
C LEU A 208 12.68 -1.67 -4.32
N ALA A 209 13.84 -2.27 -4.09
CA ALA A 209 13.95 -3.61 -3.50
C ALA A 209 13.47 -3.68 -2.04
N TYR A 210 13.47 -2.55 -1.32
CA TYR A 210 12.80 -2.44 -0.01
C TYR A 210 11.28 -2.57 -0.15
N GLY A 211 10.71 -2.12 -1.28
CA GLY A 211 9.29 -2.12 -1.55
C GLY A 211 8.57 -0.85 -1.12
N PHE A 212 7.26 -0.92 -1.09
CA PHE A 212 6.39 0.21 -0.76
C PHE A 212 5.27 -0.19 0.18
N GLU A 213 4.80 0.78 0.95
CA GLU A 213 3.68 0.63 1.88
C GLU A 213 2.41 1.20 1.27
N ILE A 214 1.31 0.49 1.42
CA ILE A 214 -0.04 0.96 1.11
C ILE A 214 -0.89 0.88 2.37
N SER A 215 -1.82 1.82 2.50
CA SER A 215 -2.68 1.94 3.68
C SER A 215 -4.01 1.22 3.48
N TRP A 216 -4.55 0.65 4.56
CA TRP A 216 -5.90 0.11 4.66
C TRP A 216 -6.72 0.81 5.77
N ILE A 217 -6.35 2.05 6.11
CA ILE A 217 -6.95 2.84 7.20
C ILE A 217 -8.44 3.12 6.99
N ASN A 218 -8.91 3.25 5.75
CA ASN A 218 -10.32 3.52 5.45
C ASN A 218 -11.25 2.45 6.01
N LEU A 219 -10.85 1.19 5.98
CA LEU A 219 -11.65 0.13 6.57
C LEU A 219 -11.75 0.29 8.10
N ALA A 220 -10.64 0.65 8.75
CA ALA A 220 -10.63 0.90 10.19
C ALA A 220 -11.56 2.07 10.56
N CYS A 221 -11.51 3.16 9.79
CA CYS A 221 -12.39 4.33 9.99
C CYS A 221 -13.86 4.00 9.75
N LEU A 222 -14.18 3.23 8.72
CA LEU A 222 -15.56 2.79 8.42
C LEU A 222 -16.13 1.95 9.55
N ASN A 223 -15.36 1.01 10.09
CA ASN A 223 -15.80 0.18 11.21
C ASN A 223 -16.10 1.03 12.45
N ILE A 224 -15.28 2.03 12.78
CA ILE A 224 -15.51 2.96 13.87
C ILE A 224 -16.79 3.77 13.63
N ALA A 225 -16.97 4.32 12.43
CA ALA A 225 -18.15 5.11 12.07
C ALA A 225 -19.45 4.29 12.18
N MET A 226 -19.45 3.05 11.74
CA MET A 226 -20.61 2.15 11.87
C MET A 226 -20.94 1.86 13.34
N VAL A 227 -19.94 1.62 14.19
CA VAL A 227 -20.13 1.38 15.63
C VAL A 227 -20.72 2.63 16.29
N VAL A 228 -20.17 3.82 16.01
CA VAL A 228 -20.68 5.10 16.57
C VAL A 228 -22.12 5.36 16.13
N SER A 229 -22.44 5.12 14.87
CA SER A 229 -23.81 5.27 14.34
C SER A 229 -24.79 4.30 15.00
N ALA A 230 -24.40 3.04 15.19
CA ALA A 230 -25.22 2.05 15.87
C ALA A 230 -25.48 2.42 17.35
N ILE A 231 -24.46 2.90 18.05
CA ILE A 231 -24.59 3.37 19.44
C ILE A 231 -25.53 4.59 19.50
N SER A 232 -25.37 5.56 18.62
CA SER A 232 -26.22 6.74 18.53
C SER A 232 -27.68 6.36 18.29
N THR A 233 -27.95 5.42 17.40
CA THR A 233 -29.29 4.93 17.09
C THR A 233 -29.93 4.20 18.30
N LEU A 234 -29.15 3.44 19.05
CA LEU A 234 -29.62 2.77 20.26
C LEU A 234 -29.93 3.77 21.37
N LEU A 235 -29.10 4.78 21.55
CA LEU A 235 -29.36 5.85 22.55
C LEU A 235 -30.60 6.66 22.21
N THR A 236 -30.79 7.08 20.96
CA THR A 236 -31.98 7.82 20.55
C THR A 236 -33.29 7.04 20.74
N ARG A 237 -33.27 5.72 20.49
CA ARG A 237 -34.44 4.85 20.75
C ARG A 237 -34.74 4.67 22.25
N SER A 238 -33.74 4.79 23.12
CA SER A 238 -33.93 4.66 24.58
C SER A 238 -34.50 5.93 25.22
N PHE A 239 -34.50 7.08 24.55
CA PHE A 239 -35.05 8.35 25.05
C PHE A 239 -36.46 8.62 24.56
N VAL A 240 -37.03 7.82 23.64
CA VAL A 240 -38.34 7.99 23.03
C VAL A 240 -39.36 6.96 23.58
N ALA A 241 -38.95 6.11 24.48
CA ALA A 241 -39.79 5.13 25.23
C ALA A 241 -39.87 5.53 26.70
#